data_ba304e504e8257dd828ea8132e199367
#
_entry.id   ba304e504e8257dd828ea8132e199367
#
_cell.length_a   1.000
_cell.length_b   1.000
_cell.length_c   1.000
_cell.angle_alpha   90.00
_cell.angle_beta   90.00
_cell.angle_gamma   90.00
#
_symmetry.space_group_name_H-M   'P 1'
#
loop_
_entity.id
_entity.type
_entity.pdbx_description
1 polymer ?
#
loop_
_entity_poly.entity_id
_entity_poly.type
_entity_poly.pdbx_seq_one_letter_code
_entity_poly.pdbx_strand_id
1 'polypeptide(L)'
;LLPPPLESSEPVQIGSINGEFAGNYSLSTSAEAMGGAIYNAIGIIGDLSGRFIGNYAKTESASHPALGGAVYSANDLTISADGTETLFRGNYTEDSRGKINNAVWMQGTDEARLNLNLDVRNGGKIVFDDEIDGGKAVSNQIEYDGYAYDINITGDVCPQCTTNSVIFNSRVNNVYDFKVDTAQVVLGKNASVNITHDYIAVNNPYLRLDVDAANGQSGRLNIGGDVIGTTKVIVNTLNYKDIRGEESIVFASAPNDGQGNENSFSVFRVVGSPYMWEVEYNETDKTWGLAMNSQNNDYTEDCAEQSPDVKPAPHPMPAPGGKAEVAPEVIGYSW
;
A
#
# COMPACT_ATOMS: atom_id res chain seq x y z
N LEU A 1 -51.17 23.38 5.41
CA LEU A 1 -50.56 22.08 5.16
C LEU A 1 -49.11 22.35 4.76
N LEU A 2 -48.17 22.07 5.64
CA LEU A 2 -46.75 21.99 5.30
C LEU A 2 -46.55 20.79 4.36
N PRO A 3 -45.70 20.89 3.32
CA PRO A 3 -45.35 19.72 2.53
C PRO A 3 -44.69 18.70 3.46
N PRO A 4 -44.86 17.39 3.22
CA PRO A 4 -44.17 16.37 3.99
C PRO A 4 -42.67 16.63 3.91
N PRO A 5 -41.91 16.36 4.97
CA PRO A 5 -40.46 16.43 4.90
C PRO A 5 -40.00 15.58 3.72
N LEU A 6 -39.07 16.12 2.92
CA LEU A 6 -38.41 15.35 1.86
C LEU A 6 -37.81 14.13 2.55
N GLU A 7 -38.29 12.95 2.14
CA GLU A 7 -37.65 11.70 2.57
C GLU A 7 -36.19 11.80 2.20
N SER A 8 -35.30 11.53 3.16
CA SER A 8 -33.89 11.42 2.90
C SER A 8 -33.70 10.40 1.80
N SER A 9 -33.34 10.82 0.60
CA SER A 9 -33.03 9.91 -0.48
C SER A 9 -31.86 9.03 -0.04
N GLU A 10 -32.08 7.73 0.04
CA GLU A 10 -30.99 6.77 0.24
C GLU A 10 -29.88 7.07 -0.76
N PRO A 11 -28.60 7.01 -0.34
CA PRO A 11 -27.49 7.26 -1.25
C PRO A 11 -27.51 6.27 -2.39
N VAL A 12 -27.22 6.74 -3.60
CA VAL A 12 -27.14 5.87 -4.78
C VAL A 12 -26.03 4.83 -4.55
N GLN A 13 -26.40 3.55 -4.62
CA GLN A 13 -25.47 2.44 -4.49
C GLN A 13 -25.08 1.90 -5.87
N ILE A 14 -23.77 1.84 -6.13
CA ILE A 14 -23.16 1.19 -7.28
C ILE A 14 -22.51 -0.09 -6.76
N GLY A 15 -22.93 -1.27 -7.24
CA GLY A 15 -22.45 -2.54 -6.72
C GLY A 15 -20.97 -2.73 -6.93
N SER A 16 -20.50 -2.73 -8.19
CA SER A 16 -19.08 -2.81 -8.52
C SER A 16 -18.74 -2.07 -9.80
N ILE A 17 -17.51 -1.58 -9.87
CA ILE A 17 -16.91 -0.98 -11.06
C ILE A 17 -15.61 -1.73 -11.32
N ASN A 18 -15.52 -2.39 -12.49
CA ASN A 18 -14.32 -3.08 -12.90
C ASN A 18 -14.00 -2.75 -14.36
N GLY A 19 -12.75 -2.50 -14.68
CA GLY A 19 -12.34 -2.22 -16.05
C GLY A 19 -10.97 -1.58 -16.19
N GLU A 20 -10.67 -1.18 -17.41
CA GLU A 20 -9.51 -0.36 -17.73
C GLU A 20 -9.94 1.09 -17.95
N PHE A 21 -9.38 1.99 -17.15
CA PHE A 21 -9.59 3.42 -17.20
C PHE A 21 -8.26 4.07 -17.58
N ALA A 22 -8.11 4.41 -18.86
CA ALA A 22 -6.85 4.89 -19.38
C ALA A 22 -7.00 6.28 -20.01
N GLY A 23 -6.19 7.24 -19.58
CA GLY A 23 -6.13 8.58 -20.15
C GLY A 23 -7.41 9.41 -19.98
N ASN A 24 -8.30 9.05 -19.06
CA ASN A 24 -9.48 9.84 -18.74
C ASN A 24 -9.08 11.12 -18.01
N TYR A 25 -9.88 12.17 -18.15
CA TYR A 25 -9.53 13.44 -17.55
C TYR A 25 -10.72 14.29 -17.13
N SER A 26 -10.47 15.11 -16.10
CA SER A 26 -11.31 16.20 -15.65
C SER A 26 -10.57 17.52 -15.85
N LEU A 27 -11.19 18.49 -16.54
CA LEU A 27 -10.58 19.80 -16.80
C LEU A 27 -11.48 20.92 -16.27
N SER A 28 -10.86 21.92 -15.66
CA SER A 28 -11.53 23.14 -15.23
C SER A 28 -10.68 24.37 -15.56
N THR A 29 -11.30 25.48 -15.91
CA THR A 29 -10.61 26.77 -16.12
C THR A 29 -10.73 27.71 -14.93
N SER A 30 -11.72 27.51 -14.05
CA SER A 30 -12.05 28.46 -12.99
C SER A 30 -12.49 27.84 -11.66
N ALA A 31 -12.59 26.52 -11.58
CA ALA A 31 -13.01 25.77 -10.39
C ALA A 31 -12.06 24.58 -10.14
N GLU A 32 -12.39 23.76 -9.16
CA GLU A 32 -11.70 22.49 -8.93
C GLU A 32 -11.84 21.56 -10.15
N ALA A 33 -10.84 20.72 -10.38
CA ALA A 33 -10.91 19.57 -11.25
C ALA A 33 -10.78 18.31 -10.39
N MET A 34 -11.73 17.40 -10.45
CA MET A 34 -11.81 16.27 -9.55
C MET A 34 -12.04 14.95 -10.31
N GLY A 35 -11.32 13.91 -9.95
CA GLY A 35 -11.51 12.56 -10.44
C GLY A 35 -11.33 12.41 -11.95
N GLY A 36 -10.11 12.19 -12.43
CA GLY A 36 -9.87 12.04 -13.87
C GLY A 36 -10.64 10.90 -14.50
N ALA A 37 -10.77 9.76 -13.81
CA ALA A 37 -11.56 8.62 -14.26
C ALA A 37 -12.89 8.51 -13.50
N ILE A 38 -12.88 8.70 -12.18
CA ILE A 38 -14.06 8.55 -11.33
C ILE A 38 -14.18 9.75 -10.39
N TYR A 39 -15.35 10.38 -10.42
CA TYR A 39 -15.77 11.40 -9.47
C TYR A 39 -16.96 10.89 -8.67
N ASN A 40 -16.75 10.62 -7.37
CA ASN A 40 -17.75 10.11 -6.46
C ASN A 40 -18.09 11.14 -5.36
N ALA A 41 -19.10 11.96 -5.59
CA ALA A 41 -19.52 12.99 -4.62
C ALA A 41 -20.58 12.50 -3.63
N ILE A 42 -21.50 11.61 -4.05
CA ILE A 42 -22.70 11.26 -3.28
C ILE A 42 -23.07 9.77 -3.32
N GLY A 43 -22.30 8.94 -4.03
CA GLY A 43 -22.61 7.51 -4.19
C GLY A 43 -21.77 6.62 -3.29
N ILE A 44 -22.27 5.44 -3.00
CA ILE A 44 -21.50 4.35 -2.40
C ILE A 44 -21.05 3.43 -3.52
N ILE A 45 -19.74 3.34 -3.75
CA ILE A 45 -19.14 2.35 -4.65
C ILE A 45 -18.81 1.14 -3.79
N GLY A 46 -19.52 0.03 -3.98
CA GLY A 46 -19.34 -1.18 -3.19
C GLY A 46 -18.00 -1.85 -3.45
N ASP A 47 -17.51 -1.80 -4.69
CA ASP A 47 -16.24 -2.40 -5.07
C ASP A 47 -15.66 -1.74 -6.32
N LEU A 48 -14.39 -1.33 -6.24
CA LEU A 48 -13.65 -0.74 -7.34
C LEU A 48 -12.42 -1.59 -7.65
N SER A 49 -12.28 -2.02 -8.91
CA SER A 49 -11.15 -2.85 -9.32
C SER A 49 -10.73 -2.58 -10.77
N GLY A 50 -9.57 -3.08 -11.18
CA GLY A 50 -9.08 -2.97 -12.54
C GLY A 50 -7.85 -2.07 -12.70
N ARG A 51 -7.69 -1.42 -13.84
CA ARG A 51 -6.47 -0.69 -14.19
C ARG A 51 -6.77 0.79 -14.41
N PHE A 52 -6.10 1.64 -13.66
CA PHE A 52 -6.21 3.10 -13.73
C PHE A 52 -4.89 3.69 -14.21
N ILE A 53 -4.80 3.99 -15.50
CA ILE A 53 -3.53 4.31 -16.17
C ILE A 53 -3.56 5.71 -16.77
N GLY A 54 -2.68 6.58 -16.32
CA GLY A 54 -2.47 7.91 -16.92
C GLY A 54 -3.70 8.83 -16.89
N ASN A 55 -4.62 8.61 -15.94
CA ASN A 55 -5.77 9.50 -15.78
C ASN A 55 -5.34 10.79 -15.07
N TYR A 56 -6.05 11.89 -15.30
CA TYR A 56 -5.66 13.13 -14.66
C TYR A 56 -6.80 14.11 -14.40
N ALA A 57 -6.63 14.92 -13.37
CA ALA A 57 -7.44 16.10 -13.10
C ALA A 57 -6.56 17.34 -13.25
N LYS A 58 -7.04 18.36 -14.01
CA LYS A 58 -6.29 19.59 -14.26
C LYS A 58 -7.17 20.81 -14.10
N THR A 59 -6.68 21.81 -13.38
CA THR A 59 -7.31 23.12 -13.31
C THR A 59 -6.33 24.24 -13.69
N GLU A 60 -6.83 25.24 -14.40
CA GLU A 60 -6.10 26.49 -14.70
C GLU A 60 -6.35 27.56 -13.64
N SER A 61 -7.23 27.30 -12.67
CA SER A 61 -7.52 28.21 -11.58
C SER A 61 -6.32 28.38 -10.66
N ALA A 62 -5.97 29.61 -10.33
CA ALA A 62 -4.90 29.89 -9.37
C ALA A 62 -5.32 29.62 -7.91
N SER A 63 -6.62 29.53 -7.64
CA SER A 63 -7.19 29.43 -6.28
C SER A 63 -7.88 28.09 -5.99
N HIS A 64 -8.05 27.23 -6.99
CA HIS A 64 -8.73 25.95 -6.81
C HIS A 64 -7.77 24.81 -7.14
N PRO A 65 -7.76 23.72 -6.36
CA PRO A 65 -6.89 22.58 -6.59
C PRO A 65 -7.42 21.63 -7.65
N ALA A 66 -6.54 20.79 -8.16
CA ALA A 66 -6.88 19.55 -8.85
C ALA A 66 -6.72 18.38 -7.88
N LEU A 67 -7.71 17.46 -7.82
CA LEU A 67 -7.83 16.42 -6.81
C LEU A 67 -8.19 15.06 -7.43
N GLY A 68 -7.47 13.99 -7.03
CA GLY A 68 -7.75 12.64 -7.50
C GLY A 68 -7.50 12.45 -8.98
N GLY A 69 -6.26 12.25 -9.38
CA GLY A 69 -5.90 12.04 -10.79
C GLY A 69 -6.67 10.89 -11.44
N ALA A 70 -6.86 9.79 -10.73
CA ALA A 70 -7.76 8.71 -11.16
C ALA A 70 -9.11 8.81 -10.46
N VAL A 71 -9.14 8.83 -9.14
CA VAL A 71 -10.37 8.75 -8.33
C VAL A 71 -10.43 9.88 -7.33
N TYR A 72 -11.55 10.58 -7.30
CA TYR A 72 -11.96 11.45 -6.21
C TYR A 72 -13.15 10.82 -5.51
N SER A 73 -13.12 10.71 -4.18
CA SER A 73 -14.27 10.24 -3.41
C SER A 73 -14.54 11.13 -2.19
N ALA A 74 -15.79 11.56 -2.04
CA ALA A 74 -16.34 12.20 -0.85
C ALA A 74 -17.20 11.24 -0.03
N ASN A 75 -17.04 9.93 -0.25
CA ASN A 75 -17.69 8.85 0.49
C ASN A 75 -16.69 7.72 0.72
N ASP A 76 -17.04 6.80 1.59
CA ASP A 76 -16.29 5.55 1.76
C ASP A 76 -16.04 4.90 0.41
N LEU A 77 -14.85 4.37 0.22
CA LEU A 77 -14.41 3.74 -1.01
C LEU A 77 -13.79 2.38 -0.70
N THR A 78 -14.28 1.34 -1.37
CA THR A 78 -13.65 0.03 -1.34
C THR A 78 -12.93 -0.23 -2.66
N ILE A 79 -11.64 -0.50 -2.59
CA ILE A 79 -10.82 -0.96 -3.72
C ILE A 79 -10.45 -2.40 -3.45
N SER A 80 -10.68 -3.28 -4.42
CA SER A 80 -10.44 -4.71 -4.24
C SER A 80 -9.55 -5.33 -5.31
N ALA A 81 -9.01 -6.50 -4.96
CA ALA A 81 -8.34 -7.41 -5.88
C ALA A 81 -8.61 -8.86 -5.45
N ASP A 82 -9.40 -9.57 -6.23
CA ASP A 82 -9.73 -10.97 -5.98
C ASP A 82 -9.14 -11.85 -7.10
N GLY A 83 -8.04 -12.55 -6.81
CA GLY A 83 -7.29 -13.35 -7.77
C GLY A 83 -6.69 -12.55 -8.94
N THR A 84 -6.77 -11.22 -8.91
CA THR A 84 -6.38 -10.31 -9.99
C THR A 84 -5.50 -9.17 -9.45
N GLU A 85 -5.07 -8.27 -10.37
CA GLU A 85 -4.37 -7.06 -10.00
C GLU A 85 -5.27 -5.84 -10.22
N THR A 86 -5.39 -4.99 -9.21
CA THR A 86 -5.87 -3.62 -9.33
C THR A 86 -4.69 -2.66 -9.30
N LEU A 87 -4.51 -1.86 -10.35
CA LEU A 87 -3.31 -1.06 -10.59
C LEU A 87 -3.62 0.40 -10.82
N PHE A 88 -2.92 1.28 -10.07
CA PHE A 88 -2.89 2.73 -10.29
C PHE A 88 -1.50 3.16 -10.72
N ARG A 89 -1.36 3.68 -11.95
CA ARG A 89 -0.05 4.04 -12.51
C ARG A 89 -0.11 5.25 -13.43
N GLY A 90 0.77 6.22 -13.18
CA GLY A 90 0.93 7.41 -14.01
C GLY A 90 -0.24 8.39 -13.93
N ASN A 91 -1.11 8.23 -12.92
CA ASN A 91 -2.20 9.16 -12.67
C ASN A 91 -1.67 10.43 -11.99
N TYR A 92 -2.25 11.58 -12.29
CA TYR A 92 -1.75 12.83 -11.75
C TYR A 92 -2.80 13.92 -11.62
N THR A 93 -2.49 14.90 -10.80
CA THR A 93 -3.17 16.20 -10.75
C THR A 93 -2.26 17.28 -11.27
N GLU A 94 -2.81 18.36 -11.86
CA GLU A 94 -2.07 19.53 -12.31
C GLU A 94 -2.84 20.81 -11.99
N ASP A 95 -2.24 21.68 -11.21
CA ASP A 95 -2.78 22.98 -10.83
C ASP A 95 -1.66 24.02 -10.70
N SER A 96 -1.93 25.16 -10.06
CA SER A 96 -0.93 26.23 -9.83
C SER A 96 0.32 25.78 -9.07
N ARG A 97 0.27 24.65 -8.35
CA ARG A 97 1.41 24.03 -7.64
C ARG A 97 2.27 23.17 -8.56
N GLY A 98 1.81 22.91 -9.77
CA GLY A 98 2.43 22.05 -10.75
C GLY A 98 1.78 20.68 -10.86
N LYS A 99 2.49 19.75 -11.50
CA LYS A 99 2.05 18.37 -11.70
C LYS A 99 2.51 17.49 -10.53
N ILE A 100 1.55 16.78 -9.93
CA ILE A 100 1.75 15.89 -8.79
C ILE A 100 1.17 14.51 -9.14
N ASN A 101 1.93 13.45 -8.96
CA ASN A 101 1.39 12.10 -9.10
C ASN A 101 0.35 11.87 -8.01
N ASN A 102 -0.87 11.51 -8.40
CA ASN A 102 -1.96 11.28 -7.46
C ASN A 102 -2.95 10.29 -8.05
N ALA A 103 -3.18 9.18 -7.39
CA ALA A 103 -4.16 8.18 -7.80
C ALA A 103 -5.54 8.48 -7.22
N VAL A 104 -5.59 8.58 -5.89
CA VAL A 104 -6.85 8.66 -5.13
C VAL A 104 -6.81 9.89 -4.22
N TRP A 105 -7.91 10.62 -4.22
CA TRP A 105 -8.18 11.67 -3.26
C TRP A 105 -9.42 11.33 -2.43
N MET A 106 -9.28 11.32 -1.10
CA MET A 106 -10.36 11.11 -0.15
C MET A 106 -10.77 12.45 0.47
N GLN A 107 -12.01 12.87 0.24
CA GLN A 107 -12.51 14.16 0.69
C GLN A 107 -13.38 14.02 1.93
N GLY A 108 -12.79 14.09 3.10
CA GLY A 108 -13.50 14.11 4.38
C GLY A 108 -14.23 15.42 4.66
N THR A 109 -14.96 15.45 5.77
CA THR A 109 -15.67 16.64 6.27
C THR A 109 -15.31 16.88 7.73
N ASP A 110 -15.76 18.02 8.30
CA ASP A 110 -15.61 18.31 9.73
C ASP A 110 -16.30 17.31 10.65
N GLU A 111 -17.32 16.63 10.15
CA GLU A 111 -18.19 15.78 10.94
C GLU A 111 -17.87 14.29 10.80
N ALA A 112 -17.22 13.89 9.71
CA ALA A 112 -16.97 12.48 9.41
C ALA A 112 -15.66 12.25 8.63
N ARG A 113 -14.86 11.33 9.13
CA ARG A 113 -13.77 10.71 8.34
C ARG A 113 -14.35 9.68 7.42
N LEU A 114 -13.69 9.46 6.29
CA LEU A 114 -14.03 8.44 5.32
C LEU A 114 -13.18 7.17 5.56
N ASN A 115 -13.64 6.06 5.01
CA ASN A 115 -12.90 4.81 4.98
C ASN A 115 -12.43 4.53 3.55
N LEU A 116 -11.12 4.39 3.37
CA LEU A 116 -10.53 3.76 2.20
C LEU A 116 -10.25 2.29 2.56
N ASN A 117 -11.13 1.41 2.12
CA ASN A 117 -11.00 -0.03 2.35
C ASN A 117 -10.24 -0.66 1.19
N LEU A 118 -9.16 -1.38 1.48
CA LEU A 118 -8.33 -2.10 0.53
C LEU A 118 -8.43 -3.60 0.82
N ASP A 119 -9.16 -4.32 -0.03
CA ASP A 119 -9.48 -5.73 0.18
C ASP A 119 -8.77 -6.63 -0.83
N VAL A 120 -7.91 -7.53 -0.35
CA VAL A 120 -7.10 -8.42 -1.19
C VAL A 120 -7.40 -9.89 -0.87
N ARG A 121 -7.86 -10.64 -1.88
CA ARG A 121 -8.28 -12.04 -1.72
C ARG A 121 -7.71 -12.92 -2.82
N ASN A 122 -7.65 -14.22 -2.56
CA ASN A 122 -7.33 -15.25 -3.54
C ASN A 122 -6.07 -14.97 -4.38
N GLY A 123 -5.03 -14.39 -3.78
CA GLY A 123 -3.81 -14.03 -4.48
C GLY A 123 -3.85 -12.67 -5.18
N GLY A 124 -4.88 -11.86 -4.91
CA GLY A 124 -5.02 -10.53 -5.47
C GLY A 124 -3.95 -9.55 -5.01
N LYS A 125 -3.72 -8.50 -5.82
CA LYS A 125 -2.80 -7.41 -5.52
C LYS A 125 -3.43 -6.07 -5.84
N ILE A 126 -3.32 -5.12 -4.92
CA ILE A 126 -3.61 -3.72 -5.19
C ILE A 126 -2.28 -2.97 -5.24
N VAL A 127 -1.99 -2.28 -6.34
CA VAL A 127 -0.71 -1.62 -6.57
C VAL A 127 -0.94 -0.12 -6.79
N PHE A 128 -0.31 0.69 -5.94
CA PHE A 128 -0.27 2.14 -6.08
C PHE A 128 1.15 2.58 -6.43
N ASP A 129 1.38 2.89 -7.70
CA ASP A 129 2.61 3.57 -8.15
C ASP A 129 2.51 5.09 -8.00
N ASP A 130 1.30 5.60 -7.80
CA ASP A 130 0.99 7.01 -7.60
C ASP A 130 0.56 7.27 -6.15
N GLU A 131 0.56 8.53 -5.75
CA GLU A 131 0.22 8.93 -4.37
C GLU A 131 -1.27 8.76 -4.07
N ILE A 132 -1.56 8.45 -2.81
CA ILE A 132 -2.88 8.56 -2.21
C ILE A 132 -2.83 9.74 -1.26
N ASP A 133 -3.85 10.58 -1.31
CA ASP A 133 -3.95 11.74 -0.44
C ASP A 133 -5.41 12.02 -0.06
N GLY A 134 -5.59 12.89 0.89
CA GLY A 134 -6.89 13.32 1.32
C GLY A 134 -6.86 14.68 2.00
N GLY A 135 -8.01 15.26 2.17
CA GLY A 135 -8.16 16.53 2.85
C GLY A 135 -9.58 16.72 3.33
N LYS A 136 -9.79 17.78 4.08
CA LYS A 136 -11.05 18.14 4.67
C LYS A 136 -11.56 19.42 4.00
N ALA A 137 -12.83 19.45 3.59
CA ALA A 137 -13.45 20.65 3.07
C ALA A 137 -13.89 21.53 4.24
N VAL A 138 -13.28 22.70 4.40
CA VAL A 138 -13.64 23.70 5.41
C VAL A 138 -13.95 25.02 4.70
N SER A 139 -15.21 25.43 4.72
CA SER A 139 -15.63 26.75 4.25
C SER A 139 -15.03 27.20 2.91
N ASN A 140 -15.10 26.34 1.88
CA ASN A 140 -14.54 26.54 0.53
C ASN A 140 -12.99 26.49 0.44
N GLN A 141 -12.32 25.93 1.44
CA GLN A 141 -10.89 25.64 1.41
C GLN A 141 -10.68 24.17 1.72
N ILE A 142 -9.54 23.63 1.29
CA ILE A 142 -9.12 22.27 1.66
C ILE A 142 -8.07 22.42 2.75
N GLU A 143 -8.36 21.81 3.90
CA GLU A 143 -7.38 21.64 4.97
C GLU A 143 -6.75 20.26 4.86
N TYR A 144 -5.43 20.22 4.85
CA TYR A 144 -4.62 19.01 4.83
C TYR A 144 -4.21 18.65 6.27
N ASP A 145 -5.20 18.41 7.13
CA ASP A 145 -4.96 18.24 8.57
C ASP A 145 -4.82 16.78 9.03
N GLY A 146 -4.85 15.83 8.09
CA GLY A 146 -4.73 14.42 8.39
C GLY A 146 -5.96 13.78 9.04
N TYR A 147 -7.08 14.45 9.07
CA TYR A 147 -8.35 13.92 9.59
C TYR A 147 -9.30 13.39 8.51
N ALA A 148 -8.87 13.37 7.26
CA ALA A 148 -9.77 13.15 6.15
C ALA A 148 -10.28 11.71 6.05
N TYR A 149 -9.42 10.72 6.30
CA TYR A 149 -9.77 9.33 6.07
C TYR A 149 -8.90 8.35 6.86
N ASP A 150 -9.47 7.18 7.07
CA ASP A 150 -8.80 5.99 7.59
C ASP A 150 -8.47 5.03 6.44
N ILE A 151 -7.38 4.29 6.54
CA ILE A 151 -7.10 3.16 5.65
C ILE A 151 -7.33 1.86 6.41
N ASN A 152 -8.20 1.00 5.87
CA ASN A 152 -8.44 -0.34 6.38
C ASN A 152 -8.01 -1.36 5.33
N ILE A 153 -6.99 -2.15 5.63
CA ILE A 153 -6.48 -3.19 4.74
C ILE A 153 -6.91 -4.54 5.29
N THR A 154 -7.63 -5.30 4.48
CA THR A 154 -8.08 -6.65 4.83
C THR A 154 -7.63 -7.66 3.78
N GLY A 155 -7.37 -8.90 4.21
CA GLY A 155 -6.96 -9.94 3.29
C GLY A 155 -7.23 -11.33 3.84
N ASP A 156 -7.15 -12.31 2.97
CA ASP A 156 -7.20 -13.71 3.35
C ASP A 156 -5.93 -14.14 4.09
N VAL A 157 -6.09 -15.06 5.03
CA VAL A 157 -4.98 -15.66 5.75
C VAL A 157 -4.16 -16.54 4.79
N CYS A 158 -3.14 -15.99 4.18
CA CYS A 158 -2.11 -16.80 3.54
C CYS A 158 -0.72 -16.32 3.98
N PRO A 159 -0.20 -16.82 5.11
CA PRO A 159 1.08 -16.40 5.65
C PRO A 159 2.27 -16.63 4.71
N GLN A 160 2.11 -17.48 3.72
CA GLN A 160 3.17 -17.89 2.79
C GLN A 160 3.02 -17.32 1.39
N CYS A 161 1.84 -16.73 1.09
CA CYS A 161 1.56 -16.17 -0.22
C CYS A 161 2.07 -14.73 -0.31
N THR A 162 3.07 -14.50 -1.13
CA THR A 162 3.50 -13.15 -1.54
C THR A 162 2.47 -12.47 -2.45
N THR A 163 1.27 -12.99 -2.53
CA THR A 163 0.27 -12.65 -3.53
C THR A 163 -0.85 -11.76 -2.99
N ASN A 164 -1.38 -12.02 -1.78
CA ASN A 164 -2.44 -11.16 -1.19
C ASN A 164 -1.82 -9.89 -0.62
N SER A 165 -1.59 -8.88 -1.44
CA SER A 165 -0.84 -7.71 -0.98
C SER A 165 -1.37 -6.39 -1.48
N VAL A 166 -1.28 -5.37 -0.62
CA VAL A 166 -1.39 -3.96 -0.99
C VAL A 166 0.02 -3.39 -1.08
N ILE A 167 0.37 -2.85 -2.24
CA ILE A 167 1.71 -2.39 -2.59
C ILE A 167 1.67 -0.88 -2.77
N PHE A 168 2.42 -0.16 -1.95
CA PHE A 168 2.64 1.27 -2.08
C PHE A 168 4.07 1.52 -2.58
N ASN A 169 4.20 2.09 -3.76
CA ASN A 169 5.47 2.50 -4.37
C ASN A 169 5.68 4.03 -4.27
N SER A 170 4.69 4.75 -3.77
CA SER A 170 4.69 6.20 -3.63
C SER A 170 4.23 6.62 -2.23
N ARG A 171 3.94 7.90 -2.05
CA ARG A 171 3.49 8.44 -0.77
C ARG A 171 2.00 8.18 -0.55
N VAL A 172 1.67 7.94 0.71
CA VAL A 172 0.30 7.92 1.23
C VAL A 172 0.24 8.97 2.33
N ASN A 173 -0.56 10.01 2.13
CA ASN A 173 -0.55 11.19 2.97
C ASN A 173 -1.89 11.39 3.67
N ASN A 174 -1.85 12.09 4.80
CA ASN A 174 -3.03 12.57 5.53
C ASN A 174 -3.99 11.45 5.97
N VAL A 175 -3.44 10.26 6.24
CA VAL A 175 -4.18 9.14 6.83
C VAL A 175 -4.36 9.38 8.31
N TYR A 176 -5.57 9.22 8.84
CA TYR A 176 -5.79 9.31 10.28
C TYR A 176 -5.36 7.99 10.95
N ASP A 177 -6.13 6.92 10.81
CA ASP A 177 -5.76 5.58 11.28
C ASP A 177 -5.37 4.68 10.09
N PHE A 178 -4.33 3.88 10.30
CA PHE A 178 -3.89 2.88 9.32
C PHE A 178 -4.00 1.50 9.94
N LYS A 179 -5.06 0.77 9.56
CA LYS A 179 -5.35 -0.56 10.08
C LYS A 179 -5.05 -1.65 9.08
N VAL A 180 -4.33 -2.67 9.52
CA VAL A 180 -4.03 -3.87 8.71
C VAL A 180 -4.52 -5.11 9.44
N ASP A 181 -5.36 -5.90 8.79
CA ASP A 181 -5.90 -7.15 9.31
C ASP A 181 -5.63 -8.29 8.32
N THR A 182 -4.85 -9.27 8.75
CA THR A 182 -4.52 -10.51 8.00
C THR A 182 -3.96 -10.31 6.59
N ALA A 183 -3.61 -9.10 6.18
CA ALA A 183 -3.07 -8.78 4.86
C ALA A 183 -1.55 -8.61 4.89
N GLN A 184 -0.94 -8.56 3.70
CA GLN A 184 0.43 -8.11 3.52
C GLN A 184 0.43 -6.70 2.94
N VAL A 185 1.10 -5.79 3.62
CA VAL A 185 1.46 -4.47 3.08
C VAL A 185 2.88 -4.53 2.55
N VAL A 186 3.11 -4.00 1.36
CA VAL A 186 4.45 -3.86 0.78
C VAL A 186 4.77 -2.38 0.64
N LEU A 187 5.87 -1.94 1.21
CA LEU A 187 6.40 -0.61 1.01
C LEU A 187 7.62 -0.68 0.10
N GLY A 188 7.50 -0.10 -1.09
CA GLY A 188 8.63 0.12 -1.99
C GLY A 188 9.67 1.01 -1.31
N LYS A 189 10.93 0.93 -1.71
CA LYS A 189 12.06 1.62 -1.04
C LYS A 189 11.91 3.13 -0.89
N ASN A 190 11.10 3.77 -1.73
CA ASN A 190 10.83 5.22 -1.70
C ASN A 190 9.42 5.55 -1.17
N ALA A 191 8.64 4.53 -0.81
CA ALA A 191 7.30 4.74 -0.30
C ALA A 191 7.32 5.31 1.12
N SER A 192 6.34 6.13 1.44
CA SER A 192 6.09 6.54 2.81
C SER A 192 4.59 6.60 3.09
N VAL A 193 4.18 6.10 4.23
CA VAL A 193 2.83 6.23 4.75
C VAL A 193 2.86 7.20 5.92
N ASN A 194 2.18 8.32 5.79
CA ASN A 194 2.10 9.38 6.79
C ASN A 194 0.76 9.28 7.52
N ILE A 195 0.80 8.75 8.73
CA ILE A 195 -0.32 8.45 9.60
C ILE A 195 -0.34 9.51 10.70
N THR A 196 -1.43 10.23 10.86
CA THR A 196 -1.53 11.31 11.85
C THR A 196 -1.95 10.83 13.23
N HIS A 197 -2.54 9.65 13.31
CA HIS A 197 -2.95 9.02 14.55
C HIS A 197 -2.35 7.60 14.65
N ASP A 198 -3.12 6.51 14.65
CA ASP A 198 -2.63 5.19 15.03
C ASP A 198 -2.30 4.27 13.85
N TYR A 199 -1.26 3.46 14.03
CA TYR A 199 -1.02 2.25 13.27
C TYR A 199 -1.57 1.06 14.05
N ILE A 200 -2.51 0.30 13.45
CA ILE A 200 -3.24 -0.78 14.11
C ILE A 200 -3.03 -2.10 13.38
N ALA A 201 -2.28 -3.00 13.99
CA ALA A 201 -2.03 -4.34 13.48
C ALA A 201 -2.97 -5.36 14.15
N VAL A 202 -3.78 -6.04 13.35
CA VAL A 202 -4.74 -7.06 13.80
C VAL A 202 -4.36 -8.41 13.21
N ASN A 203 -4.39 -9.46 14.04
CA ASN A 203 -4.08 -10.84 13.61
C ASN A 203 -2.67 -11.03 13.02
N ASN A 204 -1.68 -10.27 13.52
CA ASN A 204 -0.27 -10.34 13.11
C ASN A 204 -0.07 -10.21 11.58
N PRO A 205 -0.43 -9.09 10.99
CA PRO A 205 -0.25 -8.86 9.56
C PRO A 205 1.22 -8.84 9.16
N TYR A 206 1.47 -8.83 7.84
CA TYR A 206 2.81 -8.78 7.29
C TYR A 206 3.12 -7.40 6.72
N LEU A 207 4.30 -6.87 7.04
CA LEU A 207 4.88 -5.68 6.43
C LEU A 207 6.13 -6.11 5.66
N ARG A 208 6.06 -6.09 4.32
CA ARG A 208 7.24 -6.28 3.49
C ARG A 208 7.87 -4.94 3.19
N LEU A 209 9.16 -4.84 3.44
CA LEU A 209 9.98 -3.66 3.16
C LEU A 209 10.95 -3.97 2.04
N ASP A 210 10.89 -3.21 0.97
CA ASP A 210 11.90 -3.23 -0.07
C ASP A 210 13.08 -2.36 0.39
N VAL A 211 14.22 -3.00 0.66
CA VAL A 211 15.38 -2.39 1.31
C VAL A 211 16.53 -2.25 0.32
N ASP A 212 17.00 -1.05 0.11
CA ASP A 212 18.23 -0.73 -0.61
C ASP A 212 19.38 -0.58 0.41
N ALA A 213 19.99 -1.70 0.80
CA ALA A 213 21.01 -1.72 1.83
C ALA A 213 22.25 -0.90 1.44
N ALA A 214 22.57 -0.81 0.14
CA ALA A 214 23.71 -0.05 -0.34
C ALA A 214 23.56 1.45 -0.12
N ASN A 215 22.31 1.94 -0.10
CA ASN A 215 21.99 3.38 0.08
C ASN A 215 21.31 3.68 1.43
N GLY A 216 21.13 2.67 2.30
CA GLY A 216 20.48 2.85 3.61
C GLY A 216 19.02 3.30 3.49
N GLN A 217 18.29 2.80 2.49
CA GLN A 217 16.92 3.21 2.19
C GLN A 217 15.92 2.07 2.32
N SER A 218 14.75 2.38 2.86
CA SER A 218 13.58 1.49 2.87
C SER A 218 12.31 2.31 2.80
N GLY A 219 11.18 1.65 2.50
CA GLY A 219 9.87 2.26 2.74
C GLY A 219 9.67 2.62 4.20
N ARG A 220 8.83 3.64 4.48
CA ARG A 220 8.67 4.21 5.82
C ARG A 220 7.23 4.31 6.28
N LEU A 221 7.01 4.07 7.57
CA LEU A 221 5.81 4.40 8.33
C LEU A 221 6.12 5.58 9.26
N ASN A 222 5.48 6.72 9.04
CA ASN A 222 5.57 7.87 9.93
C ASN A 222 4.23 7.96 10.68
N ILE A 223 4.26 7.70 12.00
CA ILE A 223 3.06 7.49 12.82
C ILE A 223 2.99 8.61 13.86
N GLY A 224 1.87 9.32 13.90
CA GLY A 224 1.67 10.44 14.83
C GLY A 224 1.16 10.03 16.20
N GLY A 225 0.51 8.89 16.30
CA GLY A 225 -0.06 8.31 17.52
C GLY A 225 0.60 7.00 17.91
N ASP A 226 -0.21 6.04 18.33
CA ASP A 226 0.24 4.77 18.88
C ASP A 226 0.50 3.69 17.82
N VAL A 227 1.41 2.76 18.13
CA VAL A 227 1.60 1.49 17.43
C VAL A 227 0.92 0.38 18.21
N ILE A 228 -0.22 -0.09 17.71
CA ILE A 228 -1.09 -1.05 18.39
C ILE A 228 -0.97 -2.42 17.73
N GLY A 229 -0.70 -3.45 18.52
CA GLY A 229 -0.55 -4.83 18.05
C GLY A 229 0.86 -5.18 17.58
N THR A 230 1.00 -6.29 16.87
CA THR A 230 2.29 -6.81 16.40
C THR A 230 2.28 -7.08 14.92
N THR A 231 3.38 -6.75 14.24
CA THR A 231 3.54 -6.88 12.78
C THR A 231 4.76 -7.73 12.46
N LYS A 232 4.60 -8.68 11.55
CA LYS A 232 5.69 -9.52 11.04
C LYS A 232 6.35 -8.82 9.84
N VAL A 233 7.65 -8.56 9.95
CA VAL A 233 8.42 -7.86 8.92
C VAL A 233 9.08 -8.86 7.96
N ILE A 234 8.88 -8.64 6.67
CA ILE A 234 9.59 -9.33 5.59
C ILE A 234 10.59 -8.35 4.99
N VAL A 235 11.88 -8.62 5.14
CA VAL A 235 12.94 -7.80 4.56
C VAL A 235 13.25 -8.31 3.16
N ASN A 236 13.03 -7.49 2.13
CA ASN A 236 13.39 -7.80 0.75
C ASN A 236 14.53 -6.89 0.31
N THR A 237 15.75 -7.44 0.29
CA THR A 237 16.96 -6.69 -0.04
C THR A 237 17.11 -6.56 -1.55
N LEU A 238 16.98 -5.34 -2.07
CA LEU A 238 17.10 -5.03 -3.51
C LEU A 238 18.57 -4.90 -3.93
N ASN A 239 19.35 -4.09 -3.19
CA ASN A 239 20.76 -3.87 -3.41
C ASN A 239 21.51 -4.30 -2.16
N TYR A 240 22.06 -5.51 -2.21
CA TYR A 240 22.82 -6.04 -1.08
C TYR A 240 24.12 -5.25 -0.86
N LYS A 241 24.34 -4.89 0.41
CA LYS A 241 25.61 -4.45 0.97
C LYS A 241 25.73 -5.03 2.37
N ASP A 242 26.90 -5.48 2.75
CA ASP A 242 27.16 -5.85 4.14
C ASP A 242 27.23 -4.60 4.99
N ILE A 243 26.22 -4.40 5.84
CA ILE A 243 26.09 -3.25 6.75
C ILE A 243 26.14 -3.68 8.22
N ARG A 244 26.71 -4.84 8.52
CA ARG A 244 26.89 -5.31 9.90
C ARG A 244 27.73 -4.33 10.69
N GLY A 245 27.17 -3.86 11.83
CA GLY A 245 27.82 -2.87 12.68
C GLY A 245 27.69 -1.41 12.17
N GLU A 246 26.97 -1.18 11.08
CA GLU A 246 26.51 0.15 10.66
C GLU A 246 25.21 0.52 11.40
N GLU A 247 24.78 1.79 11.28
CA GLU A 247 23.49 2.25 11.84
C GLU A 247 22.32 1.52 11.17
N SER A 248 21.29 1.23 11.95
CA SER A 248 20.08 0.57 11.48
C SER A 248 19.30 1.46 10.51
N ILE A 249 18.66 0.84 9.51
CA ILE A 249 17.82 1.53 8.52
C ILE A 249 16.43 1.74 9.14
N VAL A 250 16.12 2.95 9.57
CA VAL A 250 14.82 3.29 10.18
C VAL A 250 13.70 3.14 9.16
N PHE A 251 12.69 2.31 9.49
CA PHE A 251 11.49 2.10 8.65
C PHE A 251 10.18 2.53 9.33
N ALA A 252 10.17 2.70 10.65
CA ALA A 252 9.00 3.20 11.37
C ALA A 252 9.41 4.19 12.44
N SER A 253 8.58 5.22 12.65
CA SER A 253 8.74 6.21 13.71
C SER A 253 7.38 6.60 14.29
N ALA A 254 7.29 6.67 15.62
CA ALA A 254 6.08 7.04 16.36
C ALA A 254 6.45 7.87 17.59
N PRO A 255 6.86 9.14 17.44
CA PRO A 255 7.44 9.95 18.53
C PRO A 255 6.47 10.21 19.68
N ASN A 256 5.16 10.12 19.44
CA ASN A 256 4.11 10.31 20.47
C ASN A 256 3.55 8.99 21.00
N ASP A 257 4.16 7.86 20.62
CA ASP A 257 3.66 6.54 20.96
C ASP A 257 3.74 6.26 22.47
N GLY A 258 2.60 5.88 23.06
CA GLY A 258 2.47 5.43 24.43
C GLY A 258 2.36 3.91 24.58
N GLN A 259 2.14 3.16 23.49
CA GLN A 259 1.86 1.71 23.52
C GLN A 259 2.87 0.86 22.75
N GLY A 260 3.57 1.41 21.77
CA GLY A 260 4.58 0.70 20.99
C GLY A 260 5.82 0.34 21.82
N ASN A 261 6.43 -0.77 21.47
CA ASN A 261 7.61 -1.30 22.15
C ASN A 261 8.46 -2.14 21.20
N GLU A 262 9.52 -2.74 21.71
CA GLU A 262 10.43 -3.61 20.96
C GLU A 262 9.74 -4.78 20.24
N ASN A 263 8.56 -5.23 20.71
CA ASN A 263 7.83 -6.35 20.13
C ASN A 263 6.76 -5.92 19.09
N SER A 264 6.58 -4.62 18.84
CA SER A 264 5.59 -4.14 17.86
C SER A 264 5.91 -4.59 16.44
N PHE A 265 7.20 -4.74 16.12
CA PHE A 265 7.68 -5.27 14.84
C PHE A 265 8.74 -6.35 15.08
N SER A 266 8.68 -7.44 14.32
CA SER A 266 9.68 -8.51 14.38
C SER A 266 9.98 -9.06 12.99
N VAL A 267 11.25 -9.35 12.69
CA VAL A 267 11.60 -9.97 11.42
C VAL A 267 11.06 -11.38 11.35
N PHE A 268 10.26 -11.64 10.33
CA PHE A 268 9.70 -12.96 10.04
C PHE A 268 10.51 -13.68 8.96
N ARG A 269 10.94 -12.94 7.91
CA ARG A 269 11.65 -13.51 6.76
C ARG A 269 12.58 -12.48 6.14
N VAL A 270 13.70 -12.98 5.59
CA VAL A 270 14.68 -12.19 4.84
C VAL A 270 14.83 -12.78 3.44
N VAL A 271 14.81 -11.93 2.42
CA VAL A 271 14.99 -12.29 1.01
C VAL A 271 16.11 -11.44 0.42
N GLY A 272 16.98 -12.03 -0.37
CA GLY A 272 18.04 -11.31 -1.08
C GLY A 272 19.25 -10.89 -0.22
N SER A 273 19.39 -11.44 0.99
CA SER A 273 20.57 -11.23 1.86
C SER A 273 21.11 -12.55 2.36
N PRO A 274 22.45 -12.75 2.39
CA PRO A 274 23.07 -13.93 2.98
C PRO A 274 23.07 -13.90 4.52
N TYR A 275 22.76 -12.75 5.12
CA TYR A 275 22.69 -12.59 6.57
C TYR A 275 21.29 -12.30 7.04
N MET A 276 21.01 -12.64 8.28
CA MET A 276 19.76 -12.30 8.95
C MET A 276 19.70 -10.82 9.27
N TRP A 277 18.49 -10.33 9.33
CA TRP A 277 18.16 -8.98 9.79
C TRP A 277 17.35 -9.09 11.07
N GLU A 278 17.44 -8.07 11.89
CA GLU A 278 16.64 -7.91 13.11
C GLU A 278 16.06 -6.50 13.18
N VAL A 279 15.00 -6.36 13.97
CA VAL A 279 14.43 -5.06 14.28
C VAL A 279 15.06 -4.53 15.55
N GLU A 280 15.67 -3.37 15.46
CA GLU A 280 16.16 -2.61 16.61
C GLU A 280 15.16 -1.52 16.98
N TYR A 281 14.79 -1.46 18.25
CA TYR A 281 13.91 -0.42 18.78
C TYR A 281 14.70 0.60 19.59
N ASN A 282 14.57 1.88 19.20
CA ASN A 282 15.10 3.00 19.97
C ASN A 282 13.98 3.58 20.84
N GLU A 283 14.02 3.31 22.14
CA GLU A 283 13.01 3.78 23.09
C GLU A 283 12.99 5.30 23.24
N THR A 284 14.13 5.97 23.06
CA THR A 284 14.23 7.43 23.18
C THR A 284 13.53 8.16 22.04
N ASP A 285 13.79 7.71 20.82
CA ASP A 285 13.26 8.36 19.60
C ASP A 285 11.97 7.69 19.12
N LYS A 286 11.53 6.59 19.76
CA LYS A 286 10.38 5.78 19.36
C LYS A 286 10.45 5.39 17.87
N THR A 287 11.60 4.80 17.49
CA THR A 287 11.85 4.36 16.12
C THR A 287 12.20 2.88 16.05
N TRP A 288 11.82 2.25 14.96
CA TRP A 288 12.18 0.87 14.62
C TRP A 288 13.06 0.88 13.37
N GLY A 289 14.24 0.31 13.49
CA GLY A 289 15.24 0.19 12.44
C GLY A 289 15.52 -1.27 12.09
N LEU A 290 16.01 -1.50 10.89
CA LEU A 290 16.51 -2.78 10.42
C LEU A 290 18.02 -2.82 10.55
N ALA A 291 18.54 -3.75 11.35
CA ALA A 291 19.97 -4.02 11.49
C ALA A 291 20.32 -5.38 10.91
N MET A 292 21.47 -5.49 10.24
CA MET A 292 21.99 -6.75 9.75
C MET A 292 22.87 -7.37 10.84
N ASN A 293 22.56 -8.60 11.25
CA ASN A 293 23.34 -9.31 12.25
C ASN A 293 24.34 -10.31 11.61
N SER A 294 25.18 -10.96 12.42
CA SER A 294 26.20 -11.87 11.95
C SER A 294 25.72 -13.30 11.69
N GLN A 295 24.45 -13.60 11.92
CA GLN A 295 23.90 -14.92 11.67
C GLN A 295 23.67 -15.14 10.18
N ASN A 296 24.00 -16.32 9.67
CA ASN A 296 23.67 -16.67 8.30
C ASN A 296 22.15 -16.79 8.13
N ASN A 297 21.68 -16.37 6.97
CA ASN A 297 20.29 -16.54 6.57
C ASN A 297 20.10 -17.98 6.07
N ASP A 298 19.82 -18.89 6.98
CA ASP A 298 19.56 -20.30 6.69
C ASP A 298 18.13 -20.58 6.22
N TYR A 299 17.40 -19.54 5.79
CA TYR A 299 16.10 -19.70 5.15
C TYR A 299 16.25 -20.36 3.78
N THR A 300 16.58 -21.67 3.80
CA THR A 300 16.36 -22.55 2.68
C THR A 300 14.86 -22.79 2.56
N GLU A 301 14.26 -22.20 1.55
CA GLU A 301 13.05 -22.62 0.83
C GLU A 301 11.97 -23.46 1.55
N ASP A 302 11.62 -23.19 2.79
CA ASP A 302 10.47 -23.86 3.42
C ASP A 302 9.09 -23.37 2.87
N CYS A 303 9.09 -22.75 1.70
CA CYS A 303 7.85 -22.51 0.95
C CYS A 303 7.34 -23.75 0.19
N ALA A 304 8.05 -24.86 0.23
CA ALA A 304 7.71 -26.08 -0.53
C ALA A 304 6.98 -27.15 0.28
N GLU A 305 6.91 -27.06 1.60
CA GLU A 305 6.42 -28.17 2.42
C GLU A 305 5.10 -27.91 3.16
N GLN A 306 4.07 -27.47 2.46
CA GLN A 306 2.69 -27.76 2.87
C GLN A 306 1.77 -27.98 1.67
N SER A 307 2.26 -28.72 0.67
CA SER A 307 1.36 -29.46 -0.20
C SER A 307 1.18 -30.85 0.44
N PRO A 308 -0.04 -31.25 0.81
CA PRO A 308 -0.23 -32.58 1.36
C PRO A 308 0.12 -33.61 0.27
N ASP A 309 1.13 -34.44 0.55
CA ASP A 309 1.38 -35.72 -0.11
C ASP A 309 1.52 -35.78 -1.64
N VAL A 310 2.31 -34.92 -2.24
CA VAL A 310 2.91 -35.27 -3.54
C VAL A 310 4.41 -35.47 -3.34
N LYS A 311 4.78 -36.68 -3.00
CA LYS A 311 6.18 -37.15 -3.09
C LYS A 311 6.67 -36.85 -4.51
N PRO A 312 7.72 -36.04 -4.73
CA PRO A 312 8.25 -35.85 -6.07
C PRO A 312 8.67 -37.25 -6.59
N ALA A 313 8.19 -37.60 -7.77
CA ALA A 313 8.64 -38.81 -8.44
C ALA A 313 10.16 -38.74 -8.56
N PRO A 314 10.89 -39.80 -8.24
CA PRO A 314 12.33 -39.81 -8.36
C PRO A 314 12.67 -39.50 -9.83
N HIS A 315 13.48 -38.46 -10.05
CA HIS A 315 14.03 -38.19 -11.37
C HIS A 315 14.70 -39.49 -11.89
N PRO A 316 14.31 -39.96 -13.08
CA PRO A 316 15.01 -41.10 -13.67
C PRO A 316 16.50 -40.75 -13.81
N MET A 317 17.37 -41.50 -13.17
CA MET A 317 18.79 -41.34 -13.39
C MET A 317 19.09 -41.56 -14.88
N PRO A 318 19.87 -40.69 -15.53
CA PRO A 318 20.23 -40.90 -16.91
C PRO A 318 20.97 -42.22 -17.04
N ALA A 319 20.57 -43.02 -18.03
CA ALA A 319 21.25 -44.29 -18.35
C ALA A 319 22.73 -44.03 -18.63
N PRO A 320 23.63 -44.87 -18.17
CA PRO A 320 25.07 -44.73 -18.44
C PRO A 320 25.32 -44.79 -19.95
N GLY A 321 25.78 -43.70 -20.54
CA GLY A 321 26.19 -43.63 -21.95
C GLY A 321 25.37 -42.70 -22.87
N GLY A 322 24.35 -42.02 -22.37
CA GLY A 322 23.61 -40.99 -23.17
C GLY A 322 24.41 -39.70 -23.27
N LYS A 323 24.61 -39.20 -24.50
CA LYS A 323 25.11 -37.84 -24.70
C LYS A 323 24.12 -36.84 -24.11
N ALA A 324 24.62 -35.90 -23.30
CA ALA A 324 23.82 -34.82 -22.74
C ALA A 324 23.24 -33.99 -23.89
N GLU A 325 21.94 -34.05 -24.10
CA GLU A 325 21.22 -33.00 -24.87
C GLU A 325 21.11 -31.79 -23.97
N VAL A 326 21.73 -30.71 -24.39
CA VAL A 326 21.61 -29.41 -23.74
C VAL A 326 20.18 -28.93 -23.98
N ALA A 327 19.39 -28.82 -22.93
CA ALA A 327 18.08 -28.17 -23.02
C ALA A 327 18.24 -26.73 -23.52
N PRO A 328 17.39 -26.24 -24.44
CA PRO A 328 17.47 -24.87 -24.89
C PRO A 328 17.24 -23.92 -23.71
N GLU A 329 18.14 -22.96 -23.53
CA GLU A 329 18.03 -21.91 -22.53
C GLU A 329 16.71 -21.17 -22.72
N VAL A 330 15.87 -21.18 -21.70
CA VAL A 330 14.71 -20.29 -21.64
C VAL A 330 15.23 -18.89 -21.38
N ILE A 331 15.26 -18.06 -22.40
CA ILE A 331 15.57 -16.64 -22.26
C ILE A 331 14.42 -16.00 -21.47
N GLY A 332 14.68 -15.72 -20.20
CA GLY A 332 13.77 -14.96 -19.37
C GLY A 332 13.72 -13.51 -19.85
N TYR A 333 12.59 -13.08 -20.36
CA TYR A 333 12.33 -11.67 -20.58
C TYR A 333 12.04 -11.01 -19.25
N SER A 334 12.96 -10.17 -18.79
CA SER A 334 12.72 -9.18 -17.76
C SER A 334 12.14 -7.91 -18.44
N TRP A 335 10.96 -7.52 -18.06
CA TRP A 335 10.38 -6.20 -18.28
C TRP A 335 10.10 -5.53 -16.95
#